data_9d62e0cad38fad9e31f469bb666bdafd
#
_entry.id   9d62e0cad38fad9e31f469bb666bdafd
#
_cell.length_a   1.000
_cell.length_b   1.000
_cell.length_c   1.000
_cell.angle_alpha   90.00
_cell.angle_beta   90.00
_cell.angle_gamma   90.00
#
_symmetry.space_group_name_H-M   'P 1'
#
loop_
_entity.id
_entity.type
_entity.pdbx_description
1 polymer ?
#
loop_
_entity_poly.entity_id
_entity_poly.type
_entity_poly.pdbx_seq_one_letter_code
_entity_poly.pdbx_strand_id
1 'polypeptide(L)'
;MSKMFDYGDVARKSVASTKYVNSVKASNGNTFPLGGSVIEFSLPTAVQRTFALLNGAYLKFKVTNNSAVEASADGSAGFASCVQRCEWLSSGGLLSSVSNWNTLYSALMDMGANDSGGTLNQMMGTAQSPSEVNASINSAAAAFGGVALAAGASRTVCVPMVMNPFSAASRAVPLFSADNLRLRVTLESAAAALISAGAVTDANVVVSEISLNFDAVTLSEDAFALVDSLVAGQYSILSTDWRCVSNNVAAGVSSATNIVGVSVSSAKRMLILPRNTVDVTDLAAASQANRTLMNISQVQANISGLLVPRQPITVEPAADTGRGSFALATTLASDGKLGDIRGGGQLGLAAAAGVQLYSVNTAAAQTNAAGGGKFLLGIDLTTHANGGSDQFSGLNLLGSNFMVDYRMDVATTLAATILYCVQFHTLISLDTRGSNTFRVSV
;
A
#
# COMPACT_ATOMS: atom_id res chain seq x y z
N MET A 1 29.74 12.57 -19.83
CA MET A 1 28.99 13.46 -20.77
C MET A 1 27.57 13.56 -20.32
N SER A 2 27.06 14.78 -20.19
CA SER A 2 25.68 15.02 -19.79
C SER A 2 24.74 14.49 -20.88
N LYS A 3 23.63 13.80 -20.51
CA LYS A 3 22.56 13.36 -21.43
C LYS A 3 22.01 14.50 -22.31
N MET A 4 22.28 15.74 -21.98
CA MET A 4 21.89 16.96 -22.66
C MET A 4 22.57 17.14 -24.05
N PHE A 5 23.66 16.40 -24.31
CA PHE A 5 24.40 16.45 -25.58
C PHE A 5 24.39 15.11 -26.35
N ASP A 6 23.53 14.20 -25.95
CA ASP A 6 23.32 12.94 -26.66
C ASP A 6 22.28 13.11 -27.76
N TYR A 7 22.73 13.65 -28.90
CA TYR A 7 21.89 13.86 -30.10
C TYR A 7 21.47 12.55 -30.77
N GLY A 8 22.01 11.40 -30.37
CA GLY A 8 21.60 10.08 -30.88
C GLY A 8 20.15 9.71 -30.53
N ASP A 9 19.61 10.25 -29.43
CA ASP A 9 18.23 10.00 -29.03
C ASP A 9 17.19 10.87 -29.76
N VAL A 10 17.60 11.95 -30.39
CA VAL A 10 16.70 12.90 -31.08
C VAL A 10 16.15 12.33 -32.40
N ALA A 11 16.79 11.32 -32.96
CA ALA A 11 16.40 10.69 -34.22
C ALA A 11 15.44 9.48 -34.06
N ARG A 12 14.99 9.15 -32.83
CA ARG A 12 14.07 8.04 -32.60
C ARG A 12 12.69 8.43 -33.14
N LYS A 13 12.31 7.82 -34.26
CA LYS A 13 10.94 7.94 -34.79
C LYS A 13 9.96 7.37 -33.75
N SER A 14 8.83 8.02 -33.58
CA SER A 14 7.72 7.48 -32.81
C SER A 14 7.37 6.09 -33.33
N VAL A 15 7.30 5.12 -32.41
CA VAL A 15 6.90 3.75 -32.75
C VAL A 15 5.43 3.75 -33.12
N ALA A 16 5.08 3.22 -34.28
CA ALA A 16 3.70 3.09 -34.70
C ALA A 16 2.95 2.15 -33.74
N SER A 17 2.05 2.72 -32.94
CA SER A 17 1.33 2.01 -31.90
C SER A 17 -0.07 2.57 -31.70
N THR A 18 -0.98 1.73 -31.21
CA THR A 18 -2.32 2.14 -30.80
C THR A 18 -2.46 1.89 -29.30
N LYS A 19 -2.79 2.96 -28.56
CA LYS A 19 -3.06 2.88 -27.13
C LYS A 19 -4.57 2.88 -26.89
N TYR A 20 -5.03 2.01 -25.96
CA TYR A 20 -6.43 1.93 -25.55
C TYR A 20 -6.53 1.48 -24.09
N VAL A 21 -7.66 1.80 -23.45
CA VAL A 21 -7.97 1.32 -22.11
C VAL A 21 -8.60 -0.06 -22.21
N ASN A 22 -8.05 -1.02 -21.48
CA ASN A 22 -8.60 -2.36 -21.33
C ASN A 22 -9.34 -2.45 -19.98
N SER A 23 -10.52 -3.08 -19.98
CA SER A 23 -11.35 -3.29 -18.79
C SER A 23 -11.67 -4.77 -18.66
N VAL A 24 -11.08 -5.41 -17.67
CA VAL A 24 -11.25 -6.85 -17.40
C VAL A 24 -12.23 -7.02 -16.25
N LYS A 25 -13.34 -7.69 -16.49
CA LYS A 25 -14.32 -8.02 -15.45
C LYS A 25 -13.86 -9.22 -14.64
N ALA A 26 -14.40 -9.36 -13.42
CA ALA A 26 -14.18 -10.56 -12.61
C ALA A 26 -14.65 -11.82 -13.38
N SER A 27 -13.87 -12.88 -13.33
CA SER A 27 -14.12 -14.14 -14.04
C SER A 27 -15.02 -15.10 -13.24
N ASN A 28 -15.10 -14.92 -11.93
CA ASN A 28 -15.75 -15.84 -11.00
C ASN A 28 -17.06 -15.31 -10.38
N GLY A 29 -17.60 -14.21 -10.88
CA GLY A 29 -18.87 -13.66 -10.42
C GLY A 29 -19.01 -12.17 -10.64
N ASN A 30 -20.19 -11.62 -10.28
CA ASN A 30 -20.49 -10.19 -10.42
C ASN A 30 -20.77 -9.50 -9.07
N THR A 31 -20.98 -10.28 -8.01
CA THR A 31 -21.40 -9.78 -6.70
C THR A 31 -20.71 -10.57 -5.61
N PHE A 32 -20.04 -9.85 -4.71
CA PHE A 32 -19.16 -10.43 -3.69
C PHE A 32 -19.46 -9.75 -2.34
N PRO A 33 -19.99 -10.48 -1.33
CA PRO A 33 -20.07 -9.95 0.02
C PRO A 33 -18.65 -9.76 0.61
N LEU A 34 -18.51 -8.90 1.60
CA LEU A 34 -17.29 -8.81 2.38
C LEU A 34 -17.04 -10.11 3.15
N GLY A 35 -15.94 -10.20 3.90
CA GLY A 35 -15.65 -11.37 4.73
C GLY A 35 -14.93 -12.50 4.02
N GLY A 36 -13.86 -12.16 3.28
CA GLY A 36 -12.98 -13.15 2.68
C GLY A 36 -13.39 -13.62 1.28
N SER A 37 -14.40 -12.98 0.65
CA SER A 37 -14.72 -13.27 -0.75
C SER A 37 -13.54 -13.03 -1.66
N VAL A 38 -13.31 -13.95 -2.58
CA VAL A 38 -12.20 -13.91 -3.53
C VAL A 38 -12.72 -13.53 -4.91
N ILE A 39 -12.07 -12.56 -5.53
CA ILE A 39 -12.39 -12.03 -6.85
C ILE A 39 -11.21 -12.32 -7.77
N GLU A 40 -11.45 -12.92 -8.92
CA GLU A 40 -10.40 -13.26 -9.88
C GLU A 40 -10.58 -12.51 -11.19
N PHE A 41 -9.47 -11.95 -11.69
CA PHE A 41 -9.38 -11.31 -12.99
C PHE A 41 -8.37 -12.08 -13.84
N SER A 42 -8.79 -12.61 -14.97
CA SER A 42 -7.90 -13.20 -15.96
C SER A 42 -7.58 -12.17 -17.02
N LEU A 43 -6.32 -11.76 -17.10
CA LEU A 43 -5.91 -10.81 -18.12
C LEU A 43 -6.02 -11.45 -19.52
N PRO A 44 -6.39 -10.66 -20.54
CA PRO A 44 -6.44 -11.18 -21.91
C PRO A 44 -5.02 -11.55 -22.33
N THR A 45 -4.79 -12.82 -22.55
CA THR A 45 -3.55 -13.39 -23.06
C THR A 45 -3.71 -13.71 -24.56
N ALA A 46 -2.62 -13.92 -25.25
CA ALA A 46 -2.59 -14.20 -26.68
C ALA A 46 -3.10 -13.08 -27.62
N VAL A 47 -3.18 -11.85 -27.11
CA VAL A 47 -3.44 -10.69 -27.96
C VAL A 47 -2.13 -10.29 -28.64
N GLN A 48 -2.01 -10.61 -29.92
CA GLN A 48 -0.77 -10.41 -30.68
C GLN A 48 -0.25 -8.98 -30.56
N ARG A 49 1.06 -8.83 -30.32
CA ARG A 49 1.78 -7.55 -30.33
C ARG A 49 1.29 -6.52 -29.28
N THR A 50 0.58 -7.00 -28.25
CA THR A 50 -0.02 -6.12 -27.24
C THR A 50 0.74 -6.21 -25.92
N PHE A 51 0.96 -5.02 -25.32
CA PHE A 51 1.63 -4.83 -24.05
C PHE A 51 0.69 -4.12 -23.08
N ALA A 52 0.67 -4.54 -21.81
CA ALA A 52 -0.08 -3.86 -20.75
C ALA A 52 0.80 -2.88 -19.98
N LEU A 53 0.27 -1.70 -19.70
CA LEU A 53 0.86 -0.71 -18.81
C LEU A 53 0.19 -0.84 -17.43
N LEU A 54 0.67 -1.78 -16.62
CA LEU A 54 0.08 -2.09 -15.31
C LEU A 54 0.51 -1.13 -14.19
N ASN A 55 1.44 -0.22 -14.46
CA ASN A 55 1.85 0.83 -13.52
C ASN A 55 0.72 1.86 -13.25
N GLY A 56 -0.22 2.04 -14.18
CA GLY A 56 -1.40 2.88 -14.04
C GLY A 56 -2.70 2.11 -13.83
N ALA A 57 -2.62 0.82 -13.46
CA ALA A 57 -3.81 -0.01 -13.26
C ALA A 57 -4.65 0.45 -12.05
N TYR A 58 -5.97 0.34 -12.17
CA TYR A 58 -6.91 0.62 -11.08
C TYR A 58 -8.08 -0.36 -11.07
N LEU A 59 -8.60 -0.61 -9.88
CA LEU A 59 -9.85 -1.35 -9.67
C LEU A 59 -11.01 -0.35 -9.69
N LYS A 60 -12.03 -0.63 -10.50
CA LYS A 60 -13.32 0.06 -10.45
C LYS A 60 -14.35 -0.91 -9.90
N PHE A 61 -15.10 -0.50 -8.87
CA PHE A 61 -16.15 -1.32 -8.31
C PHE A 61 -17.23 -0.48 -7.63
N LYS A 62 -18.37 -1.08 -7.40
CA LYS A 62 -19.52 -0.48 -6.70
C LYS A 62 -19.66 -1.16 -5.35
N VAL A 63 -19.68 -0.37 -4.28
CA VAL A 63 -19.97 -0.82 -2.93
C VAL A 63 -21.44 -0.48 -2.62
N THR A 64 -22.19 -1.45 -2.11
CA THR A 64 -23.58 -1.27 -1.70
C THR A 64 -23.71 -1.66 -0.23
N ASN A 65 -24.31 -0.78 0.56
CA ASN A 65 -24.63 -1.03 1.96
C ASN A 65 -26.12 -1.46 2.08
N ASN A 66 -26.37 -2.75 2.24
CA ASN A 66 -27.71 -3.30 2.44
C ASN A 66 -28.09 -3.39 3.93
N SER A 67 -27.26 -2.83 4.84
CA SER A 67 -27.62 -2.78 6.26
C SER A 67 -28.67 -1.72 6.55
N ALA A 68 -29.29 -1.79 7.72
CA ALA A 68 -30.23 -0.78 8.21
C ALA A 68 -29.55 0.47 8.77
N VAL A 69 -28.21 0.47 8.86
CA VAL A 69 -27.42 1.55 9.45
C VAL A 69 -26.42 2.09 8.44
N GLU A 70 -25.99 3.32 8.68
CA GLU A 70 -24.93 3.94 7.89
C GLU A 70 -23.58 3.27 8.15
N ALA A 71 -22.80 3.10 7.11
CA ALA A 71 -21.42 2.67 7.15
C ALA A 71 -20.52 3.66 6.41
N SER A 72 -19.37 3.99 6.97
CA SER A 72 -18.40 4.88 6.35
C SER A 72 -17.18 4.12 5.88
N ALA A 73 -16.57 4.57 4.80
CA ALA A 73 -15.26 4.10 4.39
C ALA A 73 -14.17 4.57 5.37
N ASP A 74 -12.98 3.97 5.30
CA ASP A 74 -11.79 4.46 5.99
C ASP A 74 -11.40 5.86 5.49
N GLY A 75 -11.02 6.75 6.40
CA GLY A 75 -10.72 8.15 6.07
C GLY A 75 -9.49 8.34 5.20
N SER A 76 -8.52 7.44 5.24
CA SER A 76 -7.27 7.52 4.48
C SER A 76 -7.31 6.66 3.22
N ALA A 77 -7.82 5.43 3.34
CA ALA A 77 -7.87 4.48 2.23
C ALA A 77 -9.17 4.55 1.44
N GLY A 78 -10.21 5.19 1.96
CA GLY A 78 -11.54 5.13 1.37
C GLY A 78 -12.03 3.67 1.29
N PHE A 79 -12.77 3.33 0.25
CA PHE A 79 -13.23 1.97 0.02
C PHE A 79 -12.15 0.99 -0.44
N ALA A 80 -10.88 1.45 -0.60
CA ALA A 80 -9.75 0.53 -0.72
C ALA A 80 -9.55 -0.31 0.56
N SER A 81 -10.09 0.14 1.71
CA SER A 81 -10.15 -0.62 2.96
C SER A 81 -10.86 -1.98 2.81
N CYS A 82 -11.77 -2.12 1.83
CA CYS A 82 -12.44 -3.39 1.54
C CYS A 82 -11.52 -4.46 0.94
N VAL A 83 -10.28 -4.13 0.55
CA VAL A 83 -9.33 -5.06 -0.06
C VAL A 83 -8.32 -5.52 0.97
N GLN A 84 -8.37 -6.79 1.39
CA GLN A 84 -7.45 -7.36 2.37
C GLN A 84 -6.12 -7.77 1.73
N ARG A 85 -6.20 -8.44 0.57
CA ARG A 85 -5.03 -9.04 -0.08
C ARG A 85 -5.14 -8.95 -1.60
N CYS A 86 -4.01 -8.68 -2.22
CA CYS A 86 -3.84 -8.74 -3.67
C CYS A 86 -2.74 -9.74 -4.02
N GLU A 87 -3.04 -10.65 -4.95
CA GLU A 87 -2.12 -11.68 -5.42
C GLU A 87 -2.05 -11.67 -6.94
N TRP A 88 -0.84 -11.65 -7.48
CA TRP A 88 -0.59 -11.83 -8.90
C TRP A 88 -0.08 -13.23 -9.15
N LEU A 89 -0.71 -13.92 -10.07
CA LEU A 89 -0.42 -15.31 -10.41
C LEU A 89 -0.19 -15.45 -11.92
N SER A 90 0.68 -16.37 -12.27
CA SER A 90 0.84 -16.88 -13.63
C SER A 90 0.76 -18.41 -13.61
N SER A 91 0.81 -19.06 -14.76
CA SER A 91 0.93 -20.52 -14.81
C SER A 91 2.18 -21.05 -14.09
N GLY A 92 3.23 -20.24 -14.01
CA GLY A 92 4.45 -20.56 -13.25
C GLY A 92 4.31 -20.47 -11.73
N GLY A 93 3.17 -19.97 -11.21
CA GLY A 93 2.90 -19.83 -9.78
C GLY A 93 2.62 -18.40 -9.33
N LEU A 94 2.82 -18.16 -8.04
CA LEU A 94 2.61 -16.88 -7.40
C LEU A 94 3.77 -15.92 -7.76
N LEU A 95 3.42 -14.76 -8.33
CA LEU A 95 4.38 -13.69 -8.66
C LEU A 95 4.53 -12.70 -7.50
N SER A 96 3.43 -12.35 -6.86
CA SER A 96 3.36 -11.40 -5.75
C SER A 96 2.17 -11.68 -4.86
N SER A 97 2.33 -11.46 -3.56
CA SER A 97 1.22 -11.50 -2.59
C SER A 97 1.43 -10.43 -1.53
N VAL A 98 0.56 -9.45 -1.51
CA VAL A 98 0.54 -8.38 -0.51
C VAL A 98 -0.66 -8.60 0.40
N SER A 99 -0.42 -9.10 1.60
CA SER A 99 -1.39 -9.23 2.68
C SER A 99 -1.51 -7.91 3.46
N ASN A 100 -2.65 -7.71 4.15
CA ASN A 100 -2.96 -6.43 4.82
C ASN A 100 -2.79 -5.23 3.87
N TRP A 101 -3.22 -5.43 2.62
CA TRP A 101 -3.09 -4.47 1.55
C TRP A 101 -3.77 -3.14 1.91
N ASN A 102 -4.96 -3.19 2.53
CA ASN A 102 -5.72 -2.05 3.01
C ASN A 102 -4.95 -1.19 4.03
N THR A 103 -4.33 -1.82 5.03
CA THR A 103 -3.56 -1.10 6.07
C THR A 103 -2.33 -0.42 5.48
N LEU A 104 -1.59 -1.12 4.63
CA LEU A 104 -0.44 -0.53 3.93
C LEU A 104 -0.89 0.58 2.99
N TYR A 105 -2.01 0.40 2.28
CA TYR A 105 -2.58 1.42 1.39
C TYR A 105 -2.93 2.69 2.17
N SER A 106 -3.62 2.56 3.30
CA SER A 106 -3.93 3.68 4.20
C SER A 106 -2.67 4.43 4.63
N ALA A 107 -1.61 3.70 5.01
CA ALA A 107 -0.35 4.31 5.41
C ALA A 107 0.34 5.06 4.25
N LEU A 108 0.35 4.48 3.05
CA LEU A 108 0.93 5.11 1.86
C LEU A 108 0.15 6.36 1.42
N MET A 109 -1.19 6.34 1.56
CA MET A 109 -2.02 7.53 1.31
C MET A 109 -1.71 8.65 2.30
N ASP A 110 -1.54 8.32 3.59
CA ASP A 110 -1.16 9.30 4.61
C ASP A 110 0.24 9.90 4.38
N MET A 111 1.18 9.12 3.83
CA MET A 111 2.51 9.59 3.44
C MET A 111 2.52 10.32 2.11
N GLY A 112 1.49 10.12 1.30
CA GLY A 112 1.38 10.68 -0.04
C GLY A 112 1.30 12.19 -0.07
N ALA A 113 1.36 12.75 -1.26
CA ALA A 113 1.13 14.17 -1.47
C ALA A 113 -0.29 14.54 -1.07
N ASN A 114 -0.41 15.66 -0.40
CA ASN A 114 -1.70 16.23 -0.05
C ASN A 114 -2.42 16.65 -1.34
N ASP A 115 -3.39 15.87 -1.79
CA ASP A 115 -4.33 16.32 -2.82
C ASP A 115 -5.36 17.26 -2.18
N SER A 116 -4.97 18.53 -2.02
CA SER A 116 -5.87 19.57 -1.53
C SER A 116 -7.08 19.79 -2.45
N GLY A 117 -7.05 19.24 -3.66
CA GLY A 117 -8.14 19.34 -4.64
C GLY A 117 -9.23 18.28 -4.48
N GLY A 118 -9.00 17.25 -3.68
CA GLY A 118 -10.01 16.25 -3.35
C GLY A 118 -10.41 15.29 -4.46
N THR A 119 -9.86 15.39 -5.67
CA THR A 119 -10.30 14.57 -6.81
C THR A 119 -9.99 13.08 -6.60
N LEU A 120 -8.77 12.76 -6.18
CA LEU A 120 -8.39 11.39 -5.86
C LEU A 120 -9.20 10.86 -4.67
N ASN A 121 -9.37 11.69 -3.66
CA ASN A 121 -10.16 11.40 -2.48
C ASN A 121 -11.63 11.10 -2.83
N GLN A 122 -12.26 11.93 -3.66
CA GLN A 122 -13.62 11.70 -4.14
C GLN A 122 -13.76 10.39 -4.93
N MET A 123 -12.77 10.09 -5.78
CA MET A 123 -12.75 8.89 -6.59
C MET A 123 -12.67 7.60 -5.75
N MET A 124 -11.92 7.62 -4.65
CA MET A 124 -11.75 6.48 -3.75
C MET A 124 -12.78 6.44 -2.63
N GLY A 125 -13.53 7.52 -2.41
CA GLY A 125 -14.44 7.64 -1.27
C GLY A 125 -13.74 7.95 0.05
N THR A 126 -12.57 8.62 0.01
CA THR A 126 -11.90 9.15 1.20
C THR A 126 -12.47 10.52 1.60
N ALA A 127 -12.05 11.04 2.74
CA ALA A 127 -12.41 12.40 3.18
C ALA A 127 -11.88 13.47 2.20
N GLN A 128 -12.66 14.52 2.00
CA GLN A 128 -12.38 15.51 0.95
C GLN A 128 -11.32 16.55 1.33
N SER A 129 -11.03 16.72 2.62
CA SER A 129 -9.99 17.66 3.06
C SER A 129 -9.46 17.33 4.46
N PRO A 130 -8.24 17.76 4.81
CA PRO A 130 -7.74 17.69 6.18
C PRO A 130 -8.62 18.42 7.19
N SER A 131 -9.31 19.49 6.77
CA SER A 131 -10.25 20.21 7.61
C SER A 131 -11.56 19.45 7.85
N GLU A 132 -12.00 18.63 6.89
CA GLU A 132 -13.14 17.72 7.07
C GLU A 132 -12.79 16.54 7.96
N VAL A 133 -11.57 15.99 7.83
CA VAL A 133 -11.04 15.04 8.81
C VAL A 133 -11.03 15.65 10.19
N ASN A 134 -10.61 16.90 10.33
CA ASN A 134 -10.59 17.62 11.61
C ASN A 134 -11.98 18.00 12.13
N ALA A 135 -12.92 18.35 11.27
CA ALA A 135 -14.30 18.62 11.66
C ALA A 135 -15.06 17.34 12.07
N SER A 136 -14.70 16.23 11.46
CA SER A 136 -15.22 14.89 11.77
C SER A 136 -14.66 14.32 13.07
N ILE A 137 -13.54 14.81 13.56
CA ILE A 137 -12.92 14.39 14.83
C ILE A 137 -13.86 14.61 16.05
N ASN A 138 -14.90 15.42 15.93
CA ASN A 138 -15.83 15.70 17.02
C ASN A 138 -17.09 14.82 17.06
N SER A 139 -17.27 13.88 16.14
CA SER A 139 -18.38 12.94 16.19
C SER A 139 -17.87 11.49 16.14
N ALA A 140 -18.35 10.64 17.02
CA ALA A 140 -17.82 9.29 17.24
C ALA A 140 -17.83 8.37 16.00
N ALA A 141 -18.65 8.62 15.02
CA ALA A 141 -18.72 7.87 13.76
C ALA A 141 -17.97 8.54 12.61
N ALA A 142 -17.57 9.79 12.77
CA ALA A 142 -17.04 10.61 11.68
C ALA A 142 -15.54 10.90 11.80
N ALA A 143 -14.91 10.54 12.92
CA ALA A 143 -13.52 10.93 13.23
C ALA A 143 -12.47 10.38 12.25
N PHE A 144 -12.74 9.24 11.62
CA PHE A 144 -11.86 8.58 10.66
C PHE A 144 -12.57 8.20 9.38
N GLY A 145 -13.87 8.52 9.32
CA GLY A 145 -14.70 8.13 8.21
C GLY A 145 -14.33 8.88 6.93
N GLY A 146 -14.21 8.14 5.86
CA GLY A 146 -14.32 8.67 4.53
C GLY A 146 -15.79 8.99 4.23
N VAL A 147 -16.17 8.82 2.97
CA VAL A 147 -17.57 9.07 2.57
C VAL A 147 -18.52 8.06 3.22
N ALA A 148 -19.53 8.60 3.85
CA ALA A 148 -20.61 7.81 4.41
C ALA A 148 -21.49 7.19 3.33
N LEU A 149 -21.90 5.95 3.55
CA LEU A 149 -22.81 5.19 2.74
C LEU A 149 -24.07 4.89 3.56
N ALA A 150 -25.14 5.63 3.32
CA ALA A 150 -26.40 5.46 4.02
C ALA A 150 -26.97 4.04 3.84
N ALA A 151 -27.90 3.65 4.68
CA ALA A 151 -28.65 2.40 4.56
C ALA A 151 -29.28 2.27 3.16
N GLY A 152 -29.03 1.15 2.48
CA GLY A 152 -29.52 0.89 1.12
C GLY A 152 -28.78 1.67 0.01
N ALA A 153 -27.83 2.52 0.34
CA ALA A 153 -27.10 3.32 -0.66
C ALA A 153 -25.94 2.54 -1.31
N SER A 154 -25.54 3.01 -2.48
CA SER A 154 -24.38 2.46 -3.19
C SER A 154 -23.50 3.57 -3.76
N ARG A 155 -22.19 3.26 -3.91
CA ARG A 155 -21.21 4.16 -4.49
C ARG A 155 -20.24 3.41 -5.40
N THR A 156 -19.99 3.98 -6.58
CA THR A 156 -18.91 3.51 -7.44
C THR A 156 -17.62 4.22 -7.08
N VAL A 157 -16.56 3.44 -6.97
CA VAL A 157 -15.22 3.93 -6.63
C VAL A 157 -14.18 3.40 -7.59
N CYS A 158 -13.08 4.13 -7.73
CA CYS A 158 -11.91 3.73 -8.49
C CYS A 158 -10.68 3.78 -7.56
N VAL A 159 -10.02 2.65 -7.40
CA VAL A 159 -8.89 2.49 -6.47
C VAL A 159 -7.63 2.19 -7.27
N PRO A 160 -6.64 3.10 -7.30
CA PRO A 160 -5.35 2.86 -7.95
C PRO A 160 -4.61 1.67 -7.31
N MET A 161 -4.03 0.82 -8.16
CA MET A 161 -3.25 -0.36 -7.74
C MET A 161 -1.78 0.01 -7.49
N VAL A 162 -1.53 0.89 -6.51
CA VAL A 162 -0.19 1.43 -6.23
C VAL A 162 0.80 0.41 -5.65
N MET A 163 0.30 -0.70 -5.12
CA MET A 163 1.08 -1.79 -4.55
C MET A 163 0.85 -3.07 -5.36
N ASN A 164 1.55 -3.19 -6.45
CA ASN A 164 1.56 -4.39 -7.26
C ASN A 164 2.98 -4.56 -7.85
N PRO A 165 3.38 -5.77 -8.25
CA PRO A 165 4.73 -6.04 -8.75
C PRO A 165 5.05 -5.32 -10.06
N PHE A 166 4.10 -4.63 -10.66
CA PHE A 166 4.25 -3.85 -11.88
C PHE A 166 4.08 -2.33 -11.66
N SER A 167 3.75 -1.88 -10.45
CA SER A 167 3.44 -0.47 -10.15
C SER A 167 4.64 0.47 -10.40
N ALA A 168 5.85 0.01 -10.10
CA ALA A 168 7.09 0.73 -10.34
C ALA A 168 7.80 0.27 -11.63
N ALA A 169 7.13 -0.55 -12.47
CA ALA A 169 7.73 -1.07 -13.68
C ALA A 169 7.97 0.06 -14.70
N SER A 170 9.21 0.17 -15.16
CA SER A 170 9.58 1.07 -16.24
C SER A 170 9.23 0.53 -17.64
N ARG A 171 8.84 -0.75 -17.71
CA ARG A 171 8.57 -1.46 -18.96
C ARG A 171 7.17 -2.05 -18.97
N ALA A 172 6.57 -2.10 -20.14
CA ALA A 172 5.26 -2.70 -20.35
C ALA A 172 5.31 -4.23 -20.26
N VAL A 173 4.23 -4.84 -19.80
CA VAL A 173 4.08 -6.31 -19.65
C VAL A 173 3.59 -6.91 -20.97
N PRO A 174 4.31 -7.84 -21.59
CA PRO A 174 3.89 -8.46 -22.85
C PRO A 174 2.70 -9.41 -22.63
N LEU A 175 1.52 -9.05 -23.14
CA LEU A 175 0.31 -9.90 -23.03
C LEU A 175 0.27 -11.02 -24.07
N PHE A 176 0.93 -10.86 -25.21
CA PHE A 176 0.90 -11.84 -26.31
C PHE A 176 1.53 -13.19 -25.95
N SER A 177 2.34 -13.22 -24.91
CA SER A 177 3.04 -14.41 -24.46
C SER A 177 2.82 -14.68 -22.97
N ALA A 178 2.02 -13.84 -22.28
CA ALA A 178 1.71 -14.03 -20.89
C ALA A 178 0.78 -15.22 -20.73
N ASP A 179 1.29 -16.34 -20.22
CA ASP A 179 0.46 -17.50 -19.95
C ASP A 179 -0.30 -17.28 -18.64
N ASN A 180 -1.64 -17.21 -18.74
CA ASN A 180 -2.58 -17.19 -17.63
C ASN A 180 -2.27 -16.19 -16.50
N LEU A 181 -1.89 -14.94 -16.88
CA LEU A 181 -1.67 -13.88 -15.90
C LEU A 181 -2.99 -13.49 -15.25
N ARG A 182 -3.06 -13.65 -13.93
CA ARG A 182 -4.27 -13.39 -13.13
C ARG A 182 -3.98 -12.50 -11.96
N LEU A 183 -4.95 -11.62 -11.65
CA LEU A 183 -5.02 -10.92 -10.38
C LEU A 183 -6.13 -11.55 -9.53
N ARG A 184 -5.79 -11.90 -8.30
CA ARG A 184 -6.72 -12.34 -7.27
C ARG A 184 -6.80 -11.29 -6.17
N VAL A 185 -8.01 -10.86 -5.85
CA VAL A 185 -8.29 -9.89 -4.78
C VAL A 185 -9.14 -10.58 -3.74
N THR A 186 -8.70 -10.57 -2.48
CA THR A 186 -9.49 -11.07 -1.34
C THR A 186 -10.08 -9.87 -0.61
N LEU A 187 -11.39 -9.90 -0.36
CA LEU A 187 -12.07 -8.85 0.37
C LEU A 187 -11.90 -9.01 1.88
N GLU A 188 -11.90 -7.87 2.57
CA GLU A 188 -11.79 -7.77 4.03
C GLU A 188 -13.17 -8.01 4.69
N SER A 189 -13.19 -8.28 5.99
CA SER A 189 -14.42 -8.29 6.78
C SER A 189 -15.00 -6.88 6.92
N ALA A 190 -16.31 -6.77 7.06
CA ALA A 190 -16.96 -5.47 7.25
C ALA A 190 -16.47 -4.77 8.52
N ALA A 191 -16.23 -5.53 9.58
CA ALA A 191 -15.72 -5.03 10.86
C ALA A 191 -14.32 -4.38 10.76
N ALA A 192 -13.48 -4.88 9.86
CA ALA A 192 -12.13 -4.33 9.65
C ALA A 192 -12.07 -3.31 8.51
N ALA A 193 -13.01 -3.34 7.56
CA ALA A 193 -12.99 -2.49 6.37
C ALA A 193 -13.72 -1.17 6.55
N LEU A 194 -14.76 -1.14 7.41
CA LEU A 194 -15.70 -0.04 7.51
C LEU A 194 -15.81 0.49 8.94
N ILE A 195 -16.38 1.67 9.06
CA ILE A 195 -16.69 2.32 10.33
C ILE A 195 -18.21 2.49 10.41
N SER A 196 -18.82 2.04 11.51
CA SER A 196 -20.24 2.18 11.74
C SER A 196 -20.56 2.28 13.24
N ALA A 197 -21.54 3.08 13.59
CA ALA A 197 -22.08 3.15 14.94
C ALA A 197 -23.04 1.99 15.29
N GLY A 198 -23.42 1.18 14.30
CA GLY A 198 -24.34 0.06 14.46
C GLY A 198 -23.81 -1.21 13.84
N ALA A 199 -24.56 -2.29 13.99
CA ALA A 199 -24.17 -3.60 13.48
C ALA A 199 -24.22 -3.66 11.95
N VAL A 200 -23.07 -3.82 11.33
CA VAL A 200 -22.90 -4.11 9.91
C VAL A 200 -22.19 -5.46 9.78
N THR A 201 -22.81 -6.39 9.04
CA THR A 201 -22.24 -7.72 8.82
C THR A 201 -21.63 -7.82 7.42
N ASP A 202 -20.78 -8.81 7.22
CA ASP A 202 -20.14 -9.08 5.93
C ASP A 202 -21.16 -9.26 4.80
N ALA A 203 -22.28 -9.93 5.07
CA ALA A 203 -23.33 -10.16 4.10
C ALA A 203 -24.11 -8.88 3.71
N ASN A 204 -24.11 -7.87 4.56
CA ASN A 204 -24.82 -6.61 4.31
C ASN A 204 -24.07 -5.68 3.36
N VAL A 205 -22.75 -5.82 3.26
CA VAL A 205 -21.96 -4.95 2.38
C VAL A 205 -21.43 -5.75 1.21
N VAL A 206 -21.79 -5.31 0.03
CA VAL A 206 -21.55 -6.05 -1.20
C VAL A 206 -20.77 -5.23 -2.19
N VAL A 207 -19.71 -5.83 -2.72
CA VAL A 207 -18.94 -5.32 -3.85
C VAL A 207 -19.47 -5.92 -5.13
N SER A 208 -19.78 -5.09 -6.11
CA SER A 208 -20.33 -5.50 -7.40
C SER A 208 -19.74 -4.69 -8.56
N GLU A 209 -20.04 -5.09 -9.79
CA GLU A 209 -19.61 -4.42 -11.01
C GLU A 209 -18.07 -4.20 -11.05
N ILE A 210 -17.30 -5.12 -10.48
CA ILE A 210 -15.87 -4.96 -10.34
C ILE A 210 -15.13 -5.24 -11.64
N SER A 211 -14.18 -4.34 -11.97
CA SER A 211 -13.29 -4.48 -13.12
C SER A 211 -11.88 -3.98 -12.80
N LEU A 212 -10.89 -4.66 -13.36
CA LEU A 212 -9.50 -4.21 -13.43
C LEU A 212 -9.31 -3.43 -14.72
N ASN A 213 -8.85 -2.19 -14.62
CA ASN A 213 -8.67 -1.30 -15.75
C ASN A 213 -7.20 -0.92 -15.87
N PHE A 214 -6.68 -0.95 -17.08
CA PHE A 214 -5.30 -0.58 -17.39
C PHE A 214 -5.16 -0.17 -18.85
N ASP A 215 -4.11 0.58 -19.16
CA ASP A 215 -3.78 0.93 -20.53
C ASP A 215 -3.09 -0.26 -21.23
N ALA A 216 -3.46 -0.49 -22.47
CA ALA A 216 -2.80 -1.44 -23.36
C ALA A 216 -2.30 -0.74 -24.62
N VAL A 217 -1.16 -1.22 -25.12
CA VAL A 217 -0.52 -0.69 -26.32
C VAL A 217 -0.29 -1.83 -27.29
N THR A 218 -0.84 -1.73 -28.47
CA THR A 218 -0.57 -2.66 -29.58
C THR A 218 0.42 -2.01 -30.56
N LEU A 219 1.53 -2.70 -30.83
CA LEU A 219 2.55 -2.26 -31.75
C LEU A 219 2.21 -2.66 -33.20
N SER A 220 2.66 -1.88 -34.16
CA SER A 220 2.69 -2.31 -35.56
C SER A 220 3.59 -3.52 -35.74
N GLU A 221 3.45 -4.23 -36.83
CA GLU A 221 4.23 -5.44 -37.12
C GLU A 221 5.74 -5.16 -37.16
N ASP A 222 6.13 -4.11 -37.86
CA ASP A 222 7.54 -3.70 -37.98
C ASP A 222 8.12 -3.29 -36.62
N ALA A 223 7.34 -2.53 -35.83
CA ALA A 223 7.74 -2.11 -34.50
C ALA A 223 7.89 -3.28 -33.54
N PHE A 224 6.97 -4.23 -33.62
CA PHE A 224 7.03 -5.44 -32.81
C PHE A 224 8.23 -6.31 -33.18
N ALA A 225 8.49 -6.53 -34.48
CA ALA A 225 9.64 -7.29 -34.95
C ALA A 225 10.96 -6.67 -34.50
N LEU A 226 11.05 -5.33 -34.48
CA LEU A 226 12.21 -4.63 -33.94
C LEU A 226 12.39 -4.89 -32.43
N VAL A 227 11.34 -4.73 -31.64
CA VAL A 227 11.37 -4.98 -30.18
C VAL A 227 11.75 -6.44 -29.90
N ASP A 228 11.13 -7.39 -30.57
CA ASP A 228 11.40 -8.83 -30.35
C ASP A 228 12.83 -9.20 -30.74
N SER A 229 13.37 -8.61 -31.80
CA SER A 229 14.77 -8.82 -32.19
C SER A 229 15.76 -8.27 -31.15
N LEU A 230 15.47 -7.12 -30.53
CA LEU A 230 16.31 -6.52 -29.51
C LEU A 230 16.29 -7.31 -28.18
N VAL A 231 15.11 -7.82 -27.80
CA VAL A 231 14.91 -8.53 -26.55
C VAL A 231 15.27 -10.01 -26.67
N ALA A 232 15.37 -10.54 -27.89
CA ALA A 232 15.64 -11.94 -28.20
C ALA A 232 14.67 -12.93 -27.51
N GLY A 233 13.43 -12.47 -27.24
CA GLY A 233 12.40 -13.27 -26.57
C GLY A 233 12.48 -13.28 -25.05
N GLN A 234 13.44 -12.60 -24.43
CA GLN A 234 13.58 -12.51 -22.99
C GLN A 234 13.18 -11.11 -22.46
N TYR A 235 11.99 -11.02 -21.92
CA TYR A 235 11.46 -9.77 -21.34
C TYR A 235 11.77 -9.73 -19.85
N SER A 236 12.56 -8.75 -19.44
CA SER A 236 12.90 -8.53 -18.04
C SER A 236 12.31 -7.19 -17.56
N ILE A 237 11.54 -7.22 -16.49
CA ILE A 237 10.86 -6.07 -15.90
C ILE A 237 11.39 -5.90 -14.48
N LEU A 238 12.18 -4.85 -14.27
CA LEU A 238 12.60 -4.44 -12.94
C LEU A 238 11.48 -3.63 -12.31
N SER A 239 11.11 -3.98 -11.09
CA SER A 239 10.05 -3.29 -10.34
C SER A 239 10.32 -3.35 -8.84
N THR A 240 9.34 -2.93 -8.06
CA THR A 240 9.33 -3.08 -6.60
C THR A 240 8.05 -3.76 -6.16
N ASP A 241 8.16 -4.54 -5.10
CA ASP A 241 7.02 -5.23 -4.51
C ASP A 241 7.04 -5.06 -2.99
N TRP A 242 5.98 -5.52 -2.32
CA TRP A 242 5.81 -5.41 -0.89
C TRP A 242 5.56 -6.78 -0.26
N ARG A 243 6.14 -6.99 0.91
CA ARG A 243 5.84 -8.14 1.76
C ARG A 243 5.51 -7.65 3.16
N CYS A 244 4.34 -8.01 3.67
CA CYS A 244 3.88 -7.62 4.99
C CYS A 244 3.79 -8.84 5.91
N VAL A 245 4.28 -8.67 7.14
CA VAL A 245 4.16 -9.64 8.23
C VAL A 245 3.69 -8.92 9.49
N SER A 246 2.94 -9.60 10.34
CA SER A 246 2.41 -9.02 11.58
C SER A 246 2.94 -9.76 12.81
N ASN A 247 3.26 -9.00 13.84
CA ASN A 247 3.63 -9.52 15.17
C ASN A 247 2.84 -8.79 16.24
N ASN A 248 2.67 -9.44 17.39
CA ASN A 248 1.94 -8.87 18.51
C ASN A 248 2.90 -8.46 19.62
N VAL A 249 2.57 -7.36 20.29
CA VAL A 249 3.20 -6.89 21.51
C VAL A 249 2.17 -6.92 22.62
N ALA A 250 2.49 -7.58 23.74
CA ALA A 250 1.59 -7.70 24.88
C ALA A 250 1.39 -6.35 25.59
N ALA A 251 0.28 -6.20 26.29
CA ALA A 251 0.09 -5.11 27.23
C ALA A 251 1.04 -5.26 28.44
N GLY A 252 1.39 -4.15 29.07
CA GLY A 252 2.20 -4.12 30.28
C GLY A 252 3.71 -4.26 30.07
N VAL A 253 4.20 -4.20 28.82
CA VAL A 253 5.64 -4.30 28.54
C VAL A 253 6.28 -2.93 28.32
N SER A 254 7.53 -2.76 28.77
CA SER A 254 8.35 -1.57 28.58
C SER A 254 9.41 -1.75 27.47
N SER A 255 9.58 -2.96 26.98
CA SER A 255 10.45 -3.28 25.84
C SER A 255 9.93 -4.49 25.10
N ALA A 256 10.17 -4.56 23.80
CA ALA A 256 9.80 -5.70 22.98
C ALA A 256 10.83 -5.88 21.85
N THR A 257 11.10 -7.13 21.49
CA THR A 257 11.88 -7.50 20.31
C THR A 257 11.01 -8.36 19.41
N ASN A 258 10.81 -7.94 18.18
CA ASN A 258 10.01 -8.66 17.20
C ASN A 258 10.90 -9.18 16.06
N ILE A 259 10.70 -10.45 15.70
CA ILE A 259 11.37 -11.04 14.54
C ILE A 259 10.53 -10.73 13.30
N VAL A 260 11.14 -10.10 12.30
CA VAL A 260 10.51 -9.80 11.02
C VAL A 260 10.83 -10.91 10.03
N GLY A 261 9.87 -11.80 9.82
CA GLY A 261 10.02 -12.99 8.96
C GLY A 261 9.97 -12.67 7.46
N VAL A 262 10.81 -11.73 7.00
CA VAL A 262 10.89 -11.34 5.58
C VAL A 262 12.26 -11.74 5.03
N SER A 263 12.26 -12.52 3.94
CA SER A 263 13.47 -12.96 3.25
C SER A 263 13.41 -12.47 1.81
N VAL A 264 14.22 -11.47 1.50
CA VAL A 264 14.32 -10.83 0.17
C VAL A 264 15.76 -10.41 -0.10
N SER A 265 16.17 -10.39 -1.37
CA SER A 265 17.56 -10.10 -1.75
C SER A 265 17.92 -8.61 -1.75
N SER A 266 16.93 -7.73 -1.89
CA SER A 266 17.16 -6.28 -2.06
C SER A 266 16.05 -5.45 -1.42
N ALA A 267 16.02 -5.40 -0.08
CA ALA A 267 15.08 -4.59 0.69
C ALA A 267 15.42 -3.11 0.59
N LYS A 268 14.45 -2.28 0.18
CA LYS A 268 14.60 -0.82 0.05
C LYS A 268 14.26 -0.08 1.32
N ARG A 269 13.10 -0.38 1.88
CA ARG A 269 12.60 0.25 3.11
C ARG A 269 11.66 -0.67 3.85
N MET A 270 11.52 -0.41 5.12
CA MET A 270 10.52 -1.04 5.97
C MET A 270 9.59 0.02 6.56
N LEU A 271 8.29 -0.21 6.50
CA LEU A 271 7.30 0.54 7.24
C LEU A 271 6.82 -0.28 8.43
N ILE A 272 6.73 0.35 9.58
CA ILE A 272 6.26 -0.21 10.85
C ILE A 272 4.95 0.48 11.19
N LEU A 273 3.87 -0.29 11.27
CA LEU A 273 2.50 0.18 11.42
C LEU A 273 1.88 -0.45 12.67
N PRO A 274 2.06 0.13 13.87
CA PRO A 274 1.49 -0.41 15.08
C PRO A 274 0.01 0.00 15.22
N ARG A 275 -0.84 -0.97 15.56
CA ARG A 275 -2.27 -0.79 15.81
C ARG A 275 -2.65 -1.47 17.10
N ASN A 276 -3.67 -0.98 17.82
CA ASN A 276 -4.20 -1.74 18.93
C ASN A 276 -4.88 -3.01 18.43
N THR A 277 -4.64 -4.10 19.11
CA THR A 277 -5.21 -5.40 18.74
C THR A 277 -6.73 -5.39 18.83
N VAL A 278 -7.31 -4.69 19.79
CA VAL A 278 -8.77 -4.59 19.98
C VAL A 278 -9.45 -3.81 18.84
N ASP A 279 -8.78 -2.85 18.22
CA ASP A 279 -9.37 -2.01 17.19
C ASP A 279 -9.37 -2.68 15.79
N VAL A 280 -8.60 -3.76 15.62
CA VAL A 280 -8.42 -4.41 14.30
C VAL A 280 -9.74 -4.99 13.73
N THR A 281 -10.70 -5.30 14.59
CA THR A 281 -12.01 -5.87 14.21
C THR A 281 -13.18 -5.10 14.81
N ASP A 282 -12.97 -3.87 15.23
CA ASP A 282 -14.02 -3.04 15.83
C ASP A 282 -14.61 -2.08 14.78
N LEU A 283 -15.91 -2.24 14.50
CA LEU A 283 -16.66 -1.33 13.61
C LEU A 283 -16.68 0.13 14.10
N ALA A 284 -16.56 0.36 15.41
CA ALA A 284 -16.53 1.70 15.97
C ALA A 284 -15.14 2.37 15.83
N ALA A 285 -14.12 1.61 15.49
CA ALA A 285 -12.76 2.09 15.29
C ALA A 285 -12.36 2.03 13.82
N ALA A 286 -11.62 3.02 13.35
CA ALA A 286 -11.05 3.00 11.99
C ALA A 286 -9.85 2.06 11.94
N SER A 287 -10.09 0.76 11.89
CA SER A 287 -9.07 -0.28 12.11
C SER A 287 -7.84 -0.18 11.18
N GLN A 288 -8.00 0.37 9.99
CA GLN A 288 -6.92 0.50 9.02
C GLN A 288 -6.13 1.81 9.16
N ALA A 289 -6.83 2.93 9.43
CA ALA A 289 -6.23 4.24 9.57
C ALA A 289 -5.74 4.53 10.99
N ASN A 290 -6.27 3.84 12.01
CA ASN A 290 -5.96 4.08 13.41
C ASN A 290 -4.67 3.37 13.83
N ARG A 291 -3.57 4.11 13.85
CA ARG A 291 -2.25 3.64 14.27
C ARG A 291 -1.82 4.34 15.54
N THR A 292 -1.22 3.61 16.45
CA THR A 292 -0.83 4.11 17.78
C THR A 292 0.69 4.19 17.92
N LEU A 293 1.17 5.19 18.65
CA LEU A 293 2.59 5.30 19.00
C LEU A 293 3.03 4.24 20.03
N MET A 294 2.13 3.61 20.79
CA MET A 294 2.43 2.58 21.81
C MET A 294 3.40 3.01 22.90
N ASN A 295 3.50 4.29 23.25
CA ASN A 295 4.53 4.83 24.17
C ASN A 295 5.98 4.58 23.70
N ILE A 296 6.21 4.31 22.45
CA ILE A 296 7.55 4.07 21.91
C ILE A 296 8.44 5.29 22.16
N SER A 297 9.61 5.06 22.76
CA SER A 297 10.66 6.06 22.93
C SER A 297 11.85 5.82 21.99
N GLN A 298 12.09 4.54 21.64
CA GLN A 298 13.18 4.18 20.73
C GLN A 298 12.79 2.98 19.86
N VAL A 299 13.24 3.01 18.62
CA VAL A 299 13.13 1.87 17.69
C VAL A 299 14.48 1.65 17.01
N GLN A 300 14.91 0.40 16.90
CA GLN A 300 16.11 0.04 16.17
C GLN A 300 15.92 -1.30 15.47
N ALA A 301 16.30 -1.38 14.21
CA ALA A 301 16.37 -2.64 13.50
C ALA A 301 17.77 -3.26 13.66
N ASN A 302 17.80 -4.58 13.85
CA ASN A 302 19.00 -5.39 13.91
C ASN A 302 18.92 -6.51 12.88
N ILE A 303 19.83 -6.50 11.93
CA ILE A 303 19.87 -7.45 10.82
C ILE A 303 21.17 -8.24 10.94
N SER A 304 21.08 -9.43 11.52
CA SER A 304 22.25 -10.31 11.75
C SER A 304 23.43 -9.60 12.44
N GLY A 305 23.14 -8.70 13.41
CA GLY A 305 24.13 -7.91 14.14
C GLY A 305 24.44 -6.55 13.55
N LEU A 306 23.95 -6.23 12.34
CA LEU A 306 24.01 -4.89 11.77
C LEU A 306 22.87 -4.03 12.28
N LEU A 307 23.16 -2.94 12.98
CA LEU A 307 22.17 -1.97 13.45
C LEU A 307 21.82 -0.99 12.34
N VAL A 308 20.52 -0.87 12.04
CA VAL A 308 19.97 0.01 10.98
C VAL A 308 18.80 0.82 11.54
N PRO A 309 18.88 2.14 11.60
CA PRO A 309 20.11 2.95 11.48
C PRO A 309 21.09 2.66 12.62
N ARG A 310 22.34 3.08 12.52
CA ARG A 310 23.35 2.85 13.58
C ARG A 310 22.96 3.42 14.94
N GLN A 311 22.30 4.58 14.92
CA GLN A 311 21.70 5.17 16.12
C GLN A 311 20.22 4.83 16.17
N PRO A 312 19.65 4.49 17.33
CA PRO A 312 18.20 4.27 17.46
C PRO A 312 17.40 5.48 16.99
N ILE A 313 16.29 5.22 16.35
CA ILE A 313 15.32 6.27 16.06
C ILE A 313 14.61 6.58 17.38
N THR A 314 14.77 7.80 17.86
CA THR A 314 14.16 8.26 19.11
C THR A 314 12.86 9.00 18.83
N VAL A 315 11.92 8.85 19.75
CA VAL A 315 10.70 9.65 19.81
C VAL A 315 10.81 10.53 21.06
N GLU A 316 10.56 11.81 20.89
CA GLU A 316 10.68 12.80 21.94
C GLU A 316 9.72 12.49 23.12
N PRO A 317 10.06 12.91 24.36
CA PRO A 317 9.24 12.65 25.55
C PRO A 317 7.80 13.16 25.40
N ALA A 318 6.87 12.57 26.16
CA ALA A 318 5.44 12.89 26.09
C ALA A 318 5.10 14.39 26.37
N ALA A 319 5.96 15.08 27.10
CA ALA A 319 5.79 16.49 27.41
C ALA A 319 6.26 17.43 26.27
N ASP A 320 6.95 16.91 25.27
CA ASP A 320 7.44 17.69 24.15
C ASP A 320 6.32 17.93 23.12
N THR A 321 6.09 19.19 22.77
CA THR A 321 5.12 19.55 21.73
C THR A 321 5.54 19.13 20.32
N GLY A 322 6.82 18.87 20.09
CA GLY A 322 7.40 18.31 18.86
C GLY A 322 7.50 16.79 18.85
N ARG A 323 6.82 16.09 19.75
CA ARG A 323 6.88 14.64 19.87
C ARG A 323 6.65 13.94 18.54
N GLY A 324 7.58 13.06 18.18
CA GLY A 324 7.53 12.30 16.93
C GLY A 324 8.17 13.01 15.73
N SER A 325 8.72 14.23 15.89
CA SER A 325 9.31 14.99 14.77
C SER A 325 10.48 14.24 14.13
N PHE A 326 11.38 13.66 14.93
CA PHE A 326 12.51 12.91 14.40
C PHE A 326 12.08 11.61 13.72
N ALA A 327 11.14 10.89 14.32
CA ALA A 327 10.58 9.68 13.73
C ALA A 327 9.85 9.97 12.41
N LEU A 328 9.11 11.08 12.34
CA LEU A 328 8.44 11.51 11.11
C LEU A 328 9.47 11.90 10.03
N ALA A 329 10.50 12.67 10.39
CA ALA A 329 11.56 13.05 9.46
C ALA A 329 12.27 11.80 8.89
N THR A 330 12.60 10.82 9.74
CA THR A 330 13.19 9.54 9.31
C THR A 330 12.27 8.78 8.35
N THR A 331 10.97 8.78 8.64
CA THR A 331 9.95 8.15 7.81
C THR A 331 9.87 8.79 6.43
N LEU A 332 9.81 10.11 6.36
CA LEU A 332 9.79 10.85 5.09
C LEU A 332 11.09 10.70 4.32
N ALA A 333 12.22 10.65 5.01
CA ALA A 333 13.52 10.38 4.40
C ALA A 333 13.55 8.99 3.73
N SER A 334 12.99 7.96 4.38
CA SER A 334 12.92 6.59 3.83
C SER A 334 12.10 6.50 2.53
N ASP A 335 11.20 7.45 2.29
CA ASP A 335 10.39 7.55 1.06
C ASP A 335 10.96 8.56 0.05
N GLY A 336 12.09 9.20 0.36
CA GLY A 336 12.67 10.26 -0.47
C GLY A 336 11.89 11.57 -0.46
N LYS A 337 10.95 11.74 0.46
CA LYS A 337 10.02 12.89 0.52
C LYS A 337 10.41 13.97 1.53
N LEU A 338 11.51 13.80 2.26
CA LEU A 338 11.92 14.79 3.28
C LEU A 338 12.16 16.19 2.69
N GLY A 339 12.62 16.25 1.43
CA GLY A 339 12.82 17.51 0.71
C GLY A 339 11.61 17.98 -0.10
N ASP A 340 10.52 17.23 -0.13
CA ASP A 340 9.29 17.60 -0.82
C ASP A 340 8.35 18.32 0.14
N ILE A 341 8.07 19.59 -0.14
CA ILE A 341 7.16 20.45 0.66
C ILE A 341 5.75 19.82 0.76
N ARG A 342 5.38 18.95 -0.16
CA ARG A 342 4.09 18.25 -0.20
C ARG A 342 4.11 16.88 0.46
N GLY A 343 5.27 16.41 0.90
CA GLY A 343 5.43 15.11 1.55
C GLY A 343 4.76 15.07 2.92
N GLY A 344 4.15 13.95 3.26
CA GLY A 344 3.56 13.71 4.58
C GLY A 344 2.27 14.47 4.88
N GLY A 345 1.53 14.90 3.87
CA GLY A 345 0.41 15.85 3.98
C GLY A 345 -0.69 15.50 4.98
N GLN A 346 -0.86 14.23 5.36
CA GLN A 346 -1.84 13.82 6.37
C GLN A 346 -1.23 13.32 7.68
N LEU A 347 0.09 13.32 7.80
CA LEU A 347 0.82 12.89 9.00
C LEU A 347 1.04 14.03 10.01
N GLY A 348 0.23 15.05 10.00
CA GLY A 348 0.41 16.24 10.82
C GLY A 348 0.81 15.96 12.27
N LEU A 349 1.86 16.66 12.75
CA LEU A 349 2.29 16.61 14.15
C LEU A 349 1.24 17.22 15.09
N ALA A 350 0.49 18.21 14.63
CA ALA A 350 -0.56 18.87 15.40
C ALA A 350 -1.86 18.94 14.59
N ALA A 351 -2.97 18.52 15.18
CA ALA A 351 -4.30 18.82 14.68
C ALA A 351 -4.77 20.18 15.19
N ALA A 352 -5.77 20.78 14.52
CA ALA A 352 -6.33 22.09 14.83
C ALA A 352 -6.87 22.26 16.28
N ALA A 353 -7.02 21.19 17.04
CA ALA A 353 -7.46 21.17 18.44
C ALA A 353 -6.35 20.81 19.44
N GLY A 354 -5.07 20.89 19.04
CA GLY A 354 -3.95 20.53 19.93
C GLY A 354 -3.69 19.02 20.07
N VAL A 355 -4.38 18.19 19.30
CA VAL A 355 -4.14 16.74 19.25
C VAL A 355 -3.11 16.45 18.17
N GLN A 356 -2.01 15.83 18.54
CA GLN A 356 -0.96 15.42 17.61
C GLN A 356 -1.33 14.07 17.00
N LEU A 357 -1.81 14.05 15.77
CA LEU A 357 -2.25 12.82 15.10
C LEU A 357 -1.14 11.78 14.97
N TYR A 358 0.08 12.23 14.72
CA TYR A 358 1.24 11.33 14.57
C TYR A 358 1.69 10.70 15.89
N SER A 359 1.59 11.41 17.00
CA SER A 359 2.11 11.00 18.30
C SER A 359 1.04 10.55 19.31
N VAL A 360 -0.15 10.21 18.84
CA VAL A 360 -1.23 9.72 19.71
C VAL A 360 -0.90 8.38 20.32
N ASN A 361 -1.02 8.32 21.63
CA ASN A 361 -0.39 7.27 22.43
C ASN A 361 -1.34 6.30 23.08
N THR A 362 -2.63 6.48 23.20
CA THR A 362 -3.34 5.67 24.19
C THR A 362 -4.80 5.40 23.94
N ALA A 363 -5.29 4.35 24.63
CA ALA A 363 -6.67 3.97 24.77
C ALA A 363 -7.64 5.12 25.13
N ALA A 364 -7.23 6.10 25.92
CA ALA A 364 -8.06 7.24 26.25
C ALA A 364 -8.29 8.19 25.06
N ALA A 365 -7.34 8.27 24.14
CA ALA A 365 -7.49 8.98 22.88
C ALA A 365 -8.30 8.18 21.86
N GLN A 366 -8.38 6.86 22.03
CA GLN A 366 -9.09 5.95 21.15
C GLN A 366 -10.57 5.78 21.49
N THR A 367 -10.92 5.91 22.74
CA THR A 367 -12.32 5.94 23.21
C THR A 367 -12.97 7.30 23.00
N ASN A 368 -12.17 8.35 22.84
CA ASN A 368 -12.66 9.64 22.40
C ASN A 368 -12.65 9.67 20.87
N ALA A 369 -13.78 9.97 20.31
CA ALA A 369 -14.02 10.26 18.91
C ALA A 369 -12.98 11.18 18.22
N ALA A 370 -12.07 11.74 18.98
CA ALA A 370 -11.09 12.73 18.57
C ALA A 370 -9.69 12.16 18.22
N GLY A 371 -9.44 10.87 18.38
CA GLY A 371 -8.06 10.53 18.57
C GLY A 371 -7.50 9.28 17.92
N GLY A 372 -7.81 8.97 16.69
CA GLY A 372 -7.01 7.99 15.98
C GLY A 372 -5.64 8.51 15.63
N GLY A 373 -4.63 7.71 15.95
CA GLY A 373 -3.26 8.03 15.60
C GLY A 373 -2.97 7.74 14.14
N LYS A 374 -2.07 8.53 13.59
CA LYS A 374 -1.49 8.35 12.25
C LYS A 374 -0.03 7.87 12.32
N PHE A 375 0.38 7.31 13.45
CA PHE A 375 1.77 6.90 13.63
C PHE A 375 2.17 5.82 12.63
N LEU A 376 3.27 6.03 12.01
CA LEU A 376 4.00 5.04 11.21
C LEU A 376 5.49 5.39 11.26
N LEU A 377 6.34 4.38 11.20
CA LEU A 377 7.77 4.59 11.17
C LEU A 377 8.36 3.93 9.93
N GLY A 378 9.11 4.71 9.14
CA GLY A 378 9.87 4.23 7.99
C GLY A 378 11.36 4.10 8.32
N ILE A 379 11.94 2.96 7.98
CA ILE A 379 13.38 2.73 8.05
C ILE A 379 13.91 2.51 6.64
N ASP A 380 14.88 3.32 6.24
CA ASP A 380 15.59 3.16 4.98
C ASP A 380 16.56 1.97 5.08
N LEU A 381 16.45 1.04 4.15
CA LEU A 381 17.29 -0.14 4.02
C LEU A 381 18.18 -0.09 2.75
N THR A 382 18.23 1.04 2.07
CA THR A 382 19.11 1.19 0.92
C THR A 382 20.59 1.27 1.34
N THR A 383 21.45 0.58 0.61
CA THR A 383 22.88 0.55 0.90
C THR A 383 23.64 1.64 0.16
N HIS A 384 23.09 2.13 -0.94
CA HIS A 384 23.67 3.22 -1.74
C HIS A 384 22.58 3.94 -2.53
N ALA A 385 22.82 5.21 -2.84
CA ALA A 385 21.90 5.98 -3.66
C ALA A 385 21.83 5.39 -5.08
N ASN A 386 20.62 5.19 -5.57
CA ASN A 386 20.38 4.76 -6.96
C ASN A 386 20.79 5.88 -7.92
N GLY A 387 22.04 5.87 -8.34
CA GLY A 387 22.51 6.77 -9.39
C GLY A 387 22.15 6.33 -10.81
N GLY A 388 21.49 5.18 -10.98
CA GLY A 388 21.07 4.61 -12.26
C GLY A 388 19.94 3.60 -12.09
N SER A 389 19.09 3.48 -13.10
CA SER A 389 17.83 2.75 -13.05
C SER A 389 17.96 1.23 -12.94
N ASP A 390 19.14 0.65 -13.03
CA ASP A 390 19.30 -0.79 -13.26
C ASP A 390 20.02 -1.55 -12.13
N GLN A 391 20.31 -0.91 -11.00
CA GLN A 391 21.02 -1.56 -9.89
C GLN A 391 20.11 -1.72 -8.67
N PHE A 392 20.12 -2.92 -8.11
CA PHE A 392 19.52 -3.19 -6.82
C PHE A 392 20.31 -2.50 -5.71
N SER A 393 19.72 -1.51 -5.05
CA SER A 393 20.37 -0.74 -3.98
C SER A 393 19.98 -1.19 -2.59
N GLY A 394 19.08 -2.16 -2.48
CA GLY A 394 18.52 -2.61 -1.22
C GLY A 394 19.46 -3.56 -0.44
N LEU A 395 19.21 -3.64 0.86
CA LEU A 395 19.89 -4.54 1.76
C LEU A 395 19.45 -5.99 1.54
N ASN A 396 20.41 -6.92 1.54
CA ASN A 396 20.12 -8.35 1.42
C ASN A 396 19.62 -8.90 2.78
N LEU A 397 18.39 -9.41 2.80
CA LEU A 397 17.76 -10.05 3.96
C LEU A 397 17.65 -11.58 3.82
N LEU A 398 18.20 -12.19 2.75
CA LEU A 398 18.18 -13.64 2.57
C LEU A 398 18.97 -14.34 3.68
N GLY A 399 18.29 -15.23 4.41
CA GLY A 399 18.91 -15.97 5.51
C GLY A 399 19.33 -15.11 6.71
N SER A 400 18.95 -13.83 6.75
CA SER A 400 19.29 -12.92 7.83
C SER A 400 18.28 -13.07 8.99
N ASN A 401 18.79 -12.97 10.23
CA ASN A 401 17.95 -12.79 11.39
C ASN A 401 17.60 -11.30 11.50
N PHE A 402 16.40 -10.96 11.07
CA PHE A 402 15.91 -9.58 11.08
C PHE A 402 15.00 -9.36 12.28
N MET A 403 15.43 -8.49 13.19
CA MET A 403 14.71 -8.13 14.41
C MET A 403 14.49 -6.64 14.48
N VAL A 404 13.42 -6.23 15.17
CA VAL A 404 13.16 -4.83 15.52
C VAL A 404 12.98 -4.75 17.03
N ASP A 405 13.82 -3.94 17.66
CA ASP A 405 13.83 -3.68 19.09
C ASP A 405 13.08 -2.38 19.39
N TYR A 406 12.21 -2.44 20.38
CA TYR A 406 11.41 -1.32 20.87
C TYR A 406 11.74 -1.05 22.33
N ARG A 407 11.86 0.21 22.70
CA ARG A 407 11.79 0.70 24.06
C ARG A 407 10.61 1.64 24.19
N MET A 408 9.88 1.55 25.30
CA MET A 408 8.75 2.37 25.64
C MET A 408 9.08 3.22 26.87
N ASP A 409 8.66 4.49 26.89
CA ASP A 409 8.81 5.38 28.05
C ASP A 409 8.02 4.87 29.25
N VAL A 410 6.83 4.36 28.98
CA VAL A 410 5.91 3.78 29.95
C VAL A 410 5.41 2.46 29.39
N ALA A 411 5.16 1.49 30.26
CA ALA A 411 4.62 0.21 29.84
C ALA A 411 3.35 0.37 28.99
N THR A 412 3.20 -0.46 27.95
CA THR A 412 2.05 -0.43 27.06
C THR A 412 0.76 -0.69 27.83
N THR A 413 -0.26 0.14 27.63
CA THR A 413 -1.56 -0.05 28.30
C THR A 413 -2.43 -1.11 27.62
N LEU A 414 -2.28 -1.26 26.31
CA LEU A 414 -3.01 -2.22 25.48
C LEU A 414 -2.05 -3.09 24.68
N ALA A 415 -2.51 -4.28 24.35
CA ALA A 415 -1.83 -5.12 23.37
C ALA A 415 -1.91 -4.48 21.98
N ALA A 416 -0.83 -4.59 21.23
CA ALA A 416 -0.76 -4.04 19.88
C ALA A 416 -0.35 -5.10 18.87
N THR A 417 -0.93 -4.98 17.68
CA THR A 417 -0.52 -5.70 16.47
C THR A 417 0.33 -4.76 15.62
N ILE A 418 1.57 -5.13 15.41
CA ILE A 418 2.51 -4.36 14.58
C ILE A 418 2.62 -5.02 13.23
N LEU A 419 2.30 -4.27 12.18
CA LEU A 419 2.49 -4.71 10.81
C LEU A 419 3.83 -4.17 10.29
N TYR A 420 4.69 -5.05 9.81
CA TYR A 420 5.94 -4.75 9.14
C TYR A 420 5.78 -4.95 7.67
N CYS A 421 5.89 -3.87 6.89
CA CYS A 421 5.79 -3.92 5.44
C CYS A 421 7.14 -3.57 4.83
N VAL A 422 7.79 -4.53 4.19
CA VAL A 422 9.09 -4.36 3.53
C VAL A 422 8.87 -4.19 2.05
N GLN A 423 9.35 -3.06 1.51
CA GLN A 423 9.45 -2.83 0.07
C GLN A 423 10.79 -3.34 -0.43
N PHE A 424 10.78 -4.08 -1.51
CA PHE A 424 12.00 -4.66 -2.09
C PHE A 424 11.98 -4.59 -3.61
N HIS A 425 13.16 -4.69 -4.22
CA HIS A 425 13.29 -4.83 -5.67
C HIS A 425 12.92 -6.24 -6.09
N THR A 426 12.25 -6.34 -7.21
CA THR A 426 11.88 -7.61 -7.84
C THR A 426 12.20 -7.56 -9.34
N LEU A 427 12.73 -8.65 -9.87
CA LEU A 427 12.94 -8.84 -11.29
C LEU A 427 11.95 -9.88 -11.80
N ILE A 428 11.03 -9.45 -12.65
CA ILE A 428 10.07 -10.32 -13.31
C ILE A 428 10.60 -10.61 -14.72
N SER A 429 10.86 -11.86 -15.03
CA SER A 429 11.31 -12.29 -16.35
C SER A 429 10.27 -13.16 -17.04
N LEU A 430 10.13 -12.98 -18.35
CA LEU A 430 9.30 -13.79 -19.21
C LEU A 430 10.14 -14.25 -20.39
N ASP A 431 10.24 -15.56 -20.59
CA ASP A 431 10.88 -16.17 -21.76
C ASP A 431 9.82 -16.61 -22.74
N THR A 432 9.68 -15.87 -23.86
CA THR A 432 8.68 -16.12 -24.89
C THR A 432 9.07 -17.23 -25.87
N ARG A 433 10.34 -17.64 -25.87
CA ARG A 433 10.86 -18.73 -26.73
C ARG A 433 10.91 -20.07 -26.01
N GLY A 434 10.76 -20.08 -24.71
CA GLY A 434 10.81 -21.26 -23.85
C GLY A 434 9.47 -21.57 -23.20
N SER A 435 9.39 -21.36 -21.88
CA SER A 435 8.25 -21.79 -21.08
C SER A 435 7.00 -20.91 -21.15
N ASN A 436 7.08 -19.73 -21.76
CA ASN A 436 6.03 -18.70 -21.75
C ASN A 436 5.51 -18.35 -20.35
N THR A 437 6.29 -18.60 -19.31
CA THR A 437 5.90 -18.37 -17.92
C THR A 437 6.66 -17.22 -17.31
N PHE A 438 5.99 -16.44 -16.49
CA PHE A 438 6.64 -15.44 -15.66
C PHE A 438 7.42 -16.12 -14.54
N ARG A 439 8.64 -15.64 -14.30
CA ARG A 439 9.48 -15.99 -13.16
C ARG A 439 9.82 -14.73 -12.37
N VAL A 440 9.83 -14.86 -11.07
CA VAL A 440 10.18 -13.76 -10.16
C VAL A 440 11.47 -14.11 -9.45
N SER A 441 12.44 -13.20 -9.52
CA SER A 441 13.63 -13.22 -8.66
C SER A 441 13.47 -12.14 -7.60
N VAL A 442 13.56 -12.55 -6.35
CA VAL A 442 13.34 -11.72 -5.15
C VAL A 442 14.62 -11.59 -4.34
#